data_4a59a9d0e646ef17ee9e3659138d0a34
#
_entry.id   4a59a9d0e646ef17ee9e3659138d0a34
#
_cell.length_a   1.000
_cell.length_b   1.000
_cell.length_c   1.000
_cell.angle_alpha   90.00
_cell.angle_beta   90.00
_cell.angle_gamma   90.00
#
_symmetry.space_group_name_H-M   'P 1'
#
loop_
_entity.id
_entity.type
_entity.pdbx_description
1 polymer ?
#
loop_
_entity_poly.entity_id
_entity_poly.type
_entity_poly.pdbx_seq_one_letter_code
_entity_poly.pdbx_strand_id
1 'polypeptide(L)'
;MNPFDTLFGNSRQKAYFSSRIREGTLAHAYILEAPAGSGKKTFAFSLAAAIAAAFQGDGAEEREKKCARILSGTSPDVMMLKREEGKKTIGVDAVRDFMSTVYLTPSELSFKMYIFDEAELITPQAQNALLKVIEEPPHGVYILLLCTNALSLLSTVRSRAQKITLEVFEEEALLSYAKKEVLCSSDEEEKLRFALRMAGGSIGKLRRLLDGEQSEYAAYLTAKKLVMAQAEKGRVPYFEFLKTVSDFATTREAFDSLLSYLLTAYADIARARSLDEVESALFEKEELEYLARIFATGAVMRSFDAANSIKDDTRFNINLSLSAAMLGMALWNAVS
;
A
#
# COMPACT_ATOMS: atom_id res chain seq x y z
N MET A 1 12.76 -15.59 -21.24
CA MET A 1 11.60 -15.39 -20.31
C MET A 1 11.08 -13.97 -20.48
N ASN A 2 9.76 -13.78 -20.64
CA ASN A 2 9.22 -12.42 -20.72
C ASN A 2 9.15 -11.84 -19.29
N PRO A 3 9.82 -10.71 -18.99
CA PRO A 3 9.80 -10.12 -17.64
C PRO A 3 8.40 -9.79 -17.08
N PHE A 4 7.40 -9.65 -17.96
CA PHE A 4 6.01 -9.48 -17.54
C PHE A 4 5.34 -10.78 -17.06
N ASP A 5 5.90 -11.97 -17.34
CA ASP A 5 5.30 -13.24 -16.91
C ASP A 5 5.36 -13.44 -15.39
N THR A 6 6.31 -12.76 -14.72
CA THR A 6 6.43 -12.77 -13.25
C THR A 6 5.41 -11.88 -12.56
N LEU A 7 4.75 -10.99 -13.29
CA LEU A 7 3.72 -10.11 -12.73
C LEU A 7 2.36 -10.81 -12.74
N PHE A 8 1.68 -10.74 -11.62
CA PHE A 8 0.28 -11.14 -11.53
C PHE A 8 -0.64 -10.06 -12.10
N GLY A 9 -1.69 -10.45 -12.86
CA GLY A 9 -2.67 -9.53 -13.43
C GLY A 9 -2.12 -8.50 -14.40
N ASN A 10 -2.78 -7.36 -14.51
CA ASN A 10 -2.41 -6.24 -15.37
C ASN A 10 -2.25 -6.63 -16.86
N SER A 11 -3.05 -7.59 -17.33
CA SER A 11 -2.92 -8.17 -18.67
C SER A 11 -3.04 -7.13 -19.78
N ARG A 12 -3.94 -6.17 -19.60
CA ARG A 12 -4.18 -5.07 -20.54
C ARG A 12 -2.97 -4.13 -20.62
N GLN A 13 -2.40 -3.77 -19.48
CA GLN A 13 -1.24 -2.89 -19.39
C GLN A 13 0.02 -3.59 -19.92
N LYS A 14 0.20 -4.88 -19.62
CA LYS A 14 1.28 -5.70 -20.18
C LYS A 14 1.21 -5.77 -21.71
N ALA A 15 0.03 -6.04 -22.26
CA ALA A 15 -0.17 -6.08 -23.71
C ALA A 15 0.11 -4.73 -24.36
N TYR A 16 -0.37 -3.63 -23.75
CA TYR A 16 -0.10 -2.27 -24.19
C TYR A 16 1.41 -1.99 -24.26
N PHE A 17 2.16 -2.20 -23.18
CA PHE A 17 3.59 -1.93 -23.16
C PHE A 17 4.37 -2.88 -24.08
N SER A 18 3.99 -4.17 -24.15
CA SER A 18 4.62 -5.12 -25.08
C SER A 18 4.46 -4.71 -26.54
N SER A 19 3.30 -4.16 -26.94
CA SER A 19 3.09 -3.62 -28.28
C SER A 19 3.99 -2.41 -28.53
N ARG A 20 3.98 -1.43 -27.59
CA ARG A 20 4.78 -0.20 -27.72
C ARG A 20 6.30 -0.47 -27.76
N ILE A 21 6.77 -1.42 -26.96
CA ILE A 21 8.18 -1.86 -26.98
C ILE A 21 8.53 -2.42 -28.37
N ARG A 22 7.71 -3.31 -28.90
CA ARG A 22 7.91 -3.95 -30.20
C ARG A 22 7.90 -2.96 -31.35
N GLU A 23 7.01 -1.98 -31.30
CA GLU A 23 6.84 -0.92 -32.30
C GLU A 23 7.85 0.21 -32.16
N GLY A 24 8.64 0.26 -31.08
CA GLY A 24 9.55 1.37 -30.77
C GLY A 24 8.84 2.70 -30.50
N THR A 25 7.58 2.65 -30.05
CA THR A 25 6.70 3.82 -29.87
C THR A 25 6.38 4.12 -28.40
N LEU A 26 7.27 3.70 -27.48
CA LEU A 26 7.15 4.03 -26.07
C LEU A 26 7.20 5.55 -25.87
N ALA A 27 6.29 6.10 -25.08
CA ALA A 27 6.41 7.46 -24.62
C ALA A 27 7.59 7.58 -23.64
N HIS A 28 8.19 8.74 -23.56
CA HIS A 28 9.32 9.00 -22.66
C HIS A 28 8.90 9.24 -21.19
N ALA A 29 7.64 9.60 -20.94
CA ALA A 29 7.12 9.83 -19.59
C ALA A 29 5.77 9.15 -19.36
N TYR A 30 5.65 8.45 -18.25
CA TYR A 30 4.43 7.78 -17.81
C TYR A 30 4.09 8.13 -16.36
N ILE A 31 2.80 8.22 -16.07
CA ILE A 31 2.24 8.23 -14.72
C ILE A 31 1.58 6.87 -14.50
N LEU A 32 2.12 6.08 -13.58
CA LEU A 32 1.52 4.81 -13.15
C LEU A 32 0.68 5.06 -11.91
N GLU A 33 -0.63 5.05 -12.07
CA GLU A 33 -1.59 5.28 -10.98
C GLU A 33 -2.18 3.97 -10.50
N ALA A 34 -2.14 3.76 -9.19
CA ALA A 34 -2.85 2.66 -8.51
C ALA A 34 -2.80 2.85 -6.98
N PRO A 35 -3.68 2.21 -6.21
CA PRO A 35 -3.62 2.24 -4.75
C PRO A 35 -2.26 1.83 -4.18
N ALA A 36 -1.99 2.19 -2.92
CA ALA A 36 -0.78 1.76 -2.24
C ALA A 36 -0.69 0.23 -2.19
N GLY A 37 0.51 -0.33 -2.41
CA GLY A 37 0.74 -1.78 -2.39
C GLY A 37 0.23 -2.57 -3.61
N SER A 38 -0.32 -1.94 -4.65
CA SER A 38 -0.80 -2.60 -5.88
C SER A 38 0.31 -3.07 -6.83
N GLY A 39 1.58 -3.02 -6.41
CA GLY A 39 2.69 -3.52 -7.23
C GLY A 39 3.24 -2.52 -8.25
N LYS A 40 2.97 -1.21 -8.14
CA LYS A 40 3.51 -0.17 -9.05
C LYS A 40 5.03 -0.27 -9.24
N LYS A 41 5.78 -0.46 -8.14
CA LYS A 41 7.26 -0.60 -8.21
C LYS A 41 7.66 -1.85 -8.99
N THR A 42 7.06 -2.98 -8.68
CA THR A 42 7.32 -4.24 -9.38
C THR A 42 6.99 -4.11 -10.86
N PHE A 43 5.87 -3.46 -11.20
CA PHE A 43 5.50 -3.19 -12.59
C PHE A 43 6.53 -2.30 -13.30
N ALA A 44 7.02 -1.23 -12.64
CA ALA A 44 8.01 -0.32 -13.20
C ALA A 44 9.34 -1.03 -13.51
N PHE A 45 9.86 -1.85 -12.59
CA PHE A 45 11.06 -2.66 -12.82
C PHE A 45 10.85 -3.73 -13.90
N SER A 46 9.69 -4.39 -13.93
CA SER A 46 9.37 -5.35 -14.98
C SER A 46 9.24 -4.70 -16.35
N LEU A 47 8.73 -3.46 -16.43
CA LEU A 47 8.72 -2.68 -17.66
C LEU A 47 10.15 -2.37 -18.13
N ALA A 48 11.03 -1.92 -17.24
CA ALA A 48 12.44 -1.70 -17.56
C ALA A 48 13.12 -2.98 -18.06
N ALA A 49 12.88 -4.11 -17.38
CA ALA A 49 13.41 -5.41 -17.80
C ALA A 49 12.84 -5.85 -19.15
N ALA A 50 11.56 -5.57 -19.44
CA ALA A 50 10.96 -5.88 -20.74
C ALA A 50 11.56 -5.05 -21.89
N ILE A 51 11.87 -3.77 -21.64
CA ILE A 51 12.59 -2.92 -22.61
C ILE A 51 14.00 -3.49 -22.85
N ALA A 52 14.74 -3.86 -21.79
CA ALA A 52 16.07 -4.44 -21.91
C ALA A 52 16.05 -5.79 -22.64
N ALA A 53 15.05 -6.64 -22.36
CA ALA A 53 14.88 -7.93 -23.02
C ALA A 53 14.58 -7.82 -24.52
N ALA A 54 13.95 -6.75 -24.97
CA ALA A 54 13.63 -6.50 -26.37
C ALA A 54 14.84 -6.01 -27.20
N PHE A 55 15.92 -5.58 -26.54
CA PHE A 55 17.13 -5.11 -27.21
C PHE A 55 17.89 -6.27 -27.87
N GLN A 56 18.11 -6.18 -29.16
CA GLN A 56 18.67 -7.29 -29.98
C GLN A 56 20.21 -7.38 -29.99
N GLY A 57 20.89 -6.40 -29.40
CA GLY A 57 22.36 -6.32 -29.44
C GLY A 57 23.10 -7.29 -28.50
N ASP A 58 22.41 -7.84 -27.50
CA ASP A 58 23.02 -8.70 -26.48
C ASP A 58 22.77 -10.19 -26.73
N GLY A 59 23.69 -11.05 -26.31
CA GLY A 59 23.48 -12.49 -26.24
C GLY A 59 22.40 -12.85 -25.18
N ALA A 60 21.84 -14.05 -25.26
CA ALA A 60 20.74 -14.48 -24.37
C ALA A 60 21.15 -14.43 -22.87
N GLU A 61 22.38 -14.88 -22.56
CA GLU A 61 22.89 -14.87 -21.17
C GLU A 61 23.10 -13.47 -20.62
N GLU A 62 23.62 -12.55 -21.43
CA GLU A 62 23.85 -11.16 -21.02
C GLU A 62 22.51 -10.43 -20.78
N ARG A 63 21.52 -10.63 -21.63
CA ARG A 63 20.17 -10.11 -21.46
C ARG A 63 19.54 -10.61 -20.16
N GLU A 64 19.70 -11.89 -19.83
CA GLU A 64 19.17 -12.48 -18.61
C GLU A 64 19.82 -11.86 -17.36
N LYS A 65 21.15 -11.67 -17.37
CA LYS A 65 21.88 -10.98 -16.29
C LYS A 65 21.42 -9.53 -16.10
N LYS A 66 21.27 -8.78 -17.20
CA LYS A 66 20.76 -7.41 -17.17
C LYS A 66 19.35 -7.35 -16.61
N CYS A 67 18.43 -8.21 -17.07
CA CYS A 67 17.07 -8.30 -16.55
C CYS A 67 17.06 -8.63 -15.04
N ALA A 68 17.89 -9.58 -14.58
CA ALA A 68 17.99 -9.92 -13.16
C ALA A 68 18.46 -8.72 -12.31
N ARG A 69 19.46 -7.97 -12.78
CA ARG A 69 19.92 -6.74 -12.10
C ARG A 69 18.87 -5.65 -12.07
N ILE A 70 18.09 -5.48 -13.12
CA ILE A 70 16.97 -4.53 -13.14
C ILE A 70 15.93 -4.95 -12.12
N LEU A 71 15.49 -6.21 -12.13
CA LEU A 71 14.45 -6.72 -11.24
C LEU A 71 14.86 -6.68 -9.76
N SER A 72 16.17 -6.84 -9.46
CA SER A 72 16.73 -6.69 -8.11
C SER A 72 16.96 -5.23 -7.70
N GLY A 73 16.77 -4.27 -8.61
CA GLY A 73 17.00 -2.83 -8.35
C GLY A 73 18.48 -2.45 -8.24
N THR A 74 19.40 -3.26 -8.82
CA THR A 74 20.85 -3.02 -8.75
C THR A 74 21.45 -2.51 -10.06
N SER A 75 20.63 -2.30 -11.10
CA SER A 75 21.09 -1.70 -12.36
C SER A 75 21.39 -0.21 -12.20
N PRO A 76 22.56 0.29 -12.67
CA PRO A 76 22.91 1.71 -12.57
C PRO A 76 22.07 2.60 -13.52
N ASP A 77 21.45 2.01 -14.54
CA ASP A 77 20.68 2.74 -15.56
C ASP A 77 19.17 2.74 -15.26
N VAL A 78 18.72 1.98 -14.23
CA VAL A 78 17.33 1.97 -13.76
C VAL A 78 17.31 2.40 -12.30
N MET A 79 17.04 3.65 -12.09
CA MET A 79 17.17 4.29 -10.78
C MET A 79 15.80 4.64 -10.20
N MET A 80 15.67 4.58 -8.87
CA MET A 80 14.45 4.95 -8.17
C MET A 80 14.73 5.98 -7.09
N LEU A 81 14.05 7.12 -7.17
CA LEU A 81 13.98 8.10 -6.10
C LEU A 81 12.81 7.75 -5.16
N LYS A 82 13.15 7.61 -3.90
CA LYS A 82 12.18 7.42 -2.80
C LYS A 82 12.27 8.61 -1.86
N ARG A 83 11.19 8.86 -1.15
CA ARG A 83 11.19 9.80 -0.04
C ARG A 83 12.18 9.34 1.04
N GLU A 84 13.01 10.24 1.51
CA GLU A 84 13.92 9.97 2.63
C GLU A 84 13.13 9.71 3.92
N GLU A 85 13.62 8.80 4.73
CA GLU A 85 13.02 8.48 6.02
C GLU A 85 12.98 9.72 6.93
N GLY A 86 11.83 9.94 7.57
CA GLY A 86 11.59 11.14 8.39
C GLY A 86 11.17 12.41 7.64
N LYS A 87 11.34 12.48 6.31
CA LYS A 87 10.82 13.61 5.51
C LYS A 87 9.37 13.37 5.08
N LYS A 88 8.58 14.43 5.00
CA LYS A 88 7.17 14.35 4.55
C LYS A 88 7.02 14.49 3.03
N THR A 89 7.99 15.09 2.36
CA THR A 89 7.95 15.42 0.92
C THR A 89 9.30 15.18 0.25
N ILE A 90 9.29 15.11 -1.07
CA ILE A 90 10.48 15.05 -1.92
C ILE A 90 10.75 16.46 -2.44
N GLY A 91 11.85 17.07 -1.98
CA GLY A 91 12.23 18.44 -2.31
C GLY A 91 12.92 18.58 -3.66
N VAL A 92 13.12 19.83 -4.07
CA VAL A 92 13.70 20.17 -5.39
C VAL A 92 15.16 19.73 -5.54
N ASP A 93 15.93 19.79 -4.45
CA ASP A 93 17.36 19.40 -4.50
C ASP A 93 17.50 17.89 -4.69
N ALA A 94 16.70 17.08 -3.98
CA ALA A 94 16.69 15.62 -4.17
C ALA A 94 16.32 15.24 -5.63
N VAL A 95 15.38 15.95 -6.24
CA VAL A 95 15.00 15.72 -7.64
C VAL A 95 16.11 16.16 -8.60
N ARG A 96 16.75 17.30 -8.36
CA ARG A 96 17.87 17.78 -9.19
C ARG A 96 19.06 16.85 -9.13
N ASP A 97 19.45 16.42 -7.92
CA ASP A 97 20.55 15.49 -7.72
C ASP A 97 20.27 14.15 -8.42
N PHE A 98 19.05 13.62 -8.26
CA PHE A 98 18.62 12.39 -8.93
C PHE A 98 18.64 12.50 -10.46
N MET A 99 18.26 13.64 -11.00
CA MET A 99 18.27 13.91 -12.45
C MET A 99 19.64 14.40 -12.98
N SER A 100 20.65 14.57 -12.14
CA SER A 100 21.94 15.11 -12.55
C SER A 100 22.63 14.28 -13.65
N THR A 101 22.36 12.98 -13.66
CA THR A 101 22.95 12.03 -14.62
C THR A 101 22.13 11.82 -15.89
N VAL A 102 21.04 12.59 -16.09
CA VAL A 102 20.06 12.35 -17.18
C VAL A 102 20.68 12.52 -18.57
N TYR A 103 21.66 13.42 -18.73
CA TYR A 103 22.36 13.69 -19.99
C TYR A 103 23.61 12.80 -20.20
N LEU A 104 23.98 11.97 -19.21
CA LEU A 104 25.09 11.03 -19.37
C LEU A 104 24.64 9.77 -20.11
N THR A 105 25.53 9.18 -20.90
CA THR A 105 25.28 7.90 -21.57
C THR A 105 24.98 6.80 -20.56
N PRO A 106 24.07 5.86 -20.89
CA PRO A 106 23.86 4.67 -20.07
C PRO A 106 25.15 3.85 -19.88
N SER A 107 25.28 3.17 -18.74
CA SER A 107 26.48 2.40 -18.38
C SER A 107 26.46 0.98 -18.96
N GLU A 108 25.30 0.32 -18.96
CA GLU A 108 25.17 -1.08 -19.37
C GLU A 108 23.94 -1.36 -20.25
N LEU A 109 22.96 -0.46 -20.25
CA LEU A 109 21.75 -0.58 -21.07
C LEU A 109 21.82 0.36 -22.29
N SER A 110 20.87 0.24 -23.21
CA SER A 110 20.66 1.19 -24.30
C SER A 110 19.77 2.38 -23.89
N PHE A 111 19.32 2.43 -22.64
CA PHE A 111 18.41 3.43 -22.12
C PHE A 111 18.67 3.70 -20.64
N LYS A 112 18.13 4.80 -20.13
CA LYS A 112 18.03 5.09 -18.70
C LYS A 112 16.57 5.23 -18.29
N MET A 113 16.23 4.75 -17.11
CA MET A 113 14.91 4.89 -16.54
C MET A 113 14.98 5.53 -15.15
N TYR A 114 14.27 6.63 -14.99
CA TYR A 114 14.12 7.37 -13.73
C TYR A 114 12.74 7.11 -13.17
N ILE A 115 12.66 6.42 -12.04
CA ILE A 115 11.42 6.05 -11.37
C ILE A 115 11.28 6.93 -10.13
N PHE A 116 10.18 7.65 -10.03
CA PHE A 116 9.81 8.46 -8.87
C PHE A 116 8.72 7.73 -8.09
N ASP A 117 9.08 7.19 -6.93
CA ASP A 117 8.13 6.54 -6.04
C ASP A 117 7.39 7.59 -5.21
N GLU A 118 6.11 7.34 -4.88
CA GLU A 118 5.25 8.29 -4.17
C GLU A 118 5.29 9.70 -4.81
N ALA A 119 5.11 9.76 -6.13
CA ALA A 119 5.26 11.02 -6.89
C ALA A 119 4.32 12.13 -6.42
N GLU A 120 3.22 11.80 -5.76
CA GLU A 120 2.33 12.74 -5.07
C GLU A 120 3.01 13.52 -3.93
N LEU A 121 4.15 13.05 -3.42
CA LEU A 121 4.92 13.72 -2.37
C LEU A 121 6.00 14.65 -2.92
N ILE A 122 6.17 14.71 -4.23
CA ILE A 122 7.09 15.66 -4.89
C ILE A 122 6.51 17.07 -4.76
N THR A 123 7.27 18.00 -4.19
CA THR A 123 6.82 19.38 -4.04
C THR A 123 6.55 20.04 -5.40
N PRO A 124 5.65 21.05 -5.50
CA PRO A 124 5.38 21.74 -6.76
C PRO A 124 6.64 22.32 -7.43
N GLN A 125 7.59 22.85 -6.64
CA GLN A 125 8.87 23.36 -7.15
C GLN A 125 9.72 22.23 -7.76
N ALA A 126 9.72 21.04 -7.13
CA ALA A 126 10.44 19.87 -7.63
C ALA A 126 9.78 19.30 -8.89
N GLN A 127 8.44 19.28 -8.96
CA GLN A 127 7.72 18.88 -10.17
C GLN A 127 8.02 19.83 -11.35
N ASN A 128 8.11 21.14 -11.10
CA ASN A 128 8.51 22.11 -12.14
C ASN A 128 9.96 21.86 -12.61
N ALA A 129 10.87 21.40 -11.75
CA ALA A 129 12.23 21.06 -12.17
C ALA A 129 12.28 19.86 -13.14
N LEU A 130 11.29 18.95 -13.11
CA LEU A 130 11.18 17.84 -14.05
C LEU A 130 10.67 18.25 -15.43
N LEU A 131 9.95 19.37 -15.54
CA LEU A 131 9.28 19.73 -16.79
C LEU A 131 10.24 19.82 -17.98
N LYS A 132 11.44 20.39 -17.78
CA LYS A 132 12.43 20.49 -18.85
C LYS A 132 12.80 19.13 -19.46
N VAL A 133 12.99 18.12 -18.63
CA VAL A 133 13.36 16.77 -19.12
C VAL A 133 12.15 16.03 -19.66
N ILE A 134 10.97 16.29 -19.13
CA ILE A 134 9.72 15.71 -19.65
C ILE A 134 9.36 16.32 -21.01
N GLU A 135 9.65 17.59 -21.25
CA GLU A 135 9.40 18.27 -22.55
C GLU A 135 10.42 17.90 -23.63
N GLU A 136 11.70 17.87 -23.25
CA GLU A 136 12.82 17.62 -24.17
C GLU A 136 13.69 16.47 -23.60
N PRO A 137 13.19 15.23 -23.59
CA PRO A 137 13.93 14.11 -23.04
C PRO A 137 15.15 13.78 -23.91
N PRO A 138 16.30 13.48 -23.30
CA PRO A 138 17.41 12.89 -24.04
C PRO A 138 16.99 11.54 -24.65
N HIS A 139 17.61 11.17 -25.77
CA HIS A 139 17.32 9.90 -26.41
C HIS A 139 17.55 8.72 -25.46
N GLY A 140 16.60 7.79 -25.40
CA GLY A 140 16.67 6.61 -24.55
C GLY A 140 16.42 6.90 -23.05
N VAL A 141 15.92 8.07 -22.69
CA VAL A 141 15.53 8.37 -21.31
C VAL A 141 14.03 8.18 -21.11
N TYR A 142 13.68 7.42 -20.07
CA TYR A 142 12.29 7.19 -19.66
C TYR A 142 12.06 7.69 -18.22
N ILE A 143 10.92 8.33 -17.99
CA ILE A 143 10.51 8.84 -16.67
C ILE A 143 9.21 8.15 -16.26
N LEU A 144 9.20 7.53 -15.09
CA LEU A 144 8.02 6.92 -14.50
C LEU A 144 7.67 7.59 -13.18
N LEU A 145 6.46 8.14 -13.09
CA LEU A 145 5.90 8.74 -11.88
C LEU A 145 4.89 7.76 -11.28
N LEU A 146 5.23 7.15 -10.15
CA LEU A 146 4.35 6.20 -9.45
C LEU A 146 3.54 6.97 -8.41
N CYS A 147 2.22 6.98 -8.53
CA CYS A 147 1.34 7.71 -7.60
C CYS A 147 0.08 6.91 -7.23
N THR A 148 -0.55 7.31 -6.14
CA THR A 148 -1.87 6.77 -5.75
C THR A 148 -3.01 7.54 -6.42
N ASN A 149 -2.79 8.83 -6.70
CA ASN A 149 -3.75 9.69 -7.38
C ASN A 149 -3.00 10.66 -8.29
N ALA A 150 -3.19 10.54 -9.59
CA ALA A 150 -2.55 11.42 -10.58
C ALA A 150 -2.99 12.89 -10.44
N LEU A 151 -4.16 13.17 -9.85
CA LEU A 151 -4.62 14.55 -9.66
C LEU A 151 -3.78 15.33 -8.63
N SER A 152 -2.99 14.65 -7.80
CA SER A 152 -2.03 15.30 -6.89
C SER A 152 -0.81 15.88 -7.62
N LEU A 153 -0.56 15.48 -8.86
CA LEU A 153 0.49 16.03 -9.70
C LEU A 153 0.02 17.32 -10.42
N LEU A 154 0.95 18.23 -10.68
CA LEU A 154 0.67 19.45 -11.42
C LEU A 154 0.05 19.14 -12.80
N SER A 155 -0.88 19.97 -13.25
CA SER A 155 -1.50 19.83 -14.57
C SER A 155 -0.48 19.88 -15.70
N THR A 156 0.60 20.65 -15.54
CA THR A 156 1.72 20.76 -16.48
C THR A 156 2.50 19.46 -16.64
N VAL A 157 2.67 18.67 -15.56
CA VAL A 157 3.28 17.33 -15.60
C VAL A 157 2.30 16.33 -16.24
N ARG A 158 1.03 16.35 -15.79
CA ARG A 158 -0.01 15.44 -16.31
C ARG A 158 -0.29 15.58 -17.81
N SER A 159 -0.16 16.79 -18.35
CA SER A 159 -0.37 17.02 -19.80
C SER A 159 0.76 16.49 -20.68
N ARG A 160 1.91 16.16 -20.12
CA ARG A 160 3.11 15.71 -20.83
C ARG A 160 3.50 14.27 -20.57
N ALA A 161 2.92 13.63 -19.58
CA ALA A 161 3.14 12.22 -19.24
C ALA A 161 1.89 11.39 -19.55
N GLN A 162 2.08 10.21 -20.12
CA GLN A 162 0.98 9.32 -20.42
C GLN A 162 0.50 8.59 -19.14
N LYS A 163 -0.77 8.79 -18.79
CA LYS A 163 -1.36 8.12 -17.63
C LYS A 163 -1.72 6.68 -17.96
N ILE A 164 -1.28 5.75 -17.12
CA ILE A 164 -1.64 4.33 -17.11
C ILE A 164 -2.15 3.99 -15.72
N THR A 165 -3.37 3.50 -15.63
CA THR A 165 -3.94 3.00 -14.37
C THR A 165 -3.73 1.49 -14.30
N LEU A 166 -3.09 1.00 -13.22
CA LEU A 166 -2.93 -0.43 -12.99
C LEU A 166 -4.22 -1.00 -12.37
N GLU A 167 -4.41 -2.30 -12.54
CA GLU A 167 -5.57 -3.03 -12.04
C GLU A 167 -5.56 -3.10 -10.50
N VAL A 168 -6.76 -2.94 -9.93
CA VAL A 168 -7.06 -3.34 -8.54
C VAL A 168 -7.67 -4.72 -8.62
N PHE A 169 -7.16 -5.65 -7.82
CA PHE A 169 -7.57 -7.05 -7.92
C PHE A 169 -8.82 -7.32 -7.08
N GLU A 170 -9.76 -8.03 -7.66
CA GLU A 170 -10.91 -8.57 -6.93
C GLU A 170 -10.46 -9.69 -5.99
N GLU A 171 -11.29 -9.98 -4.98
CA GLU A 171 -10.95 -10.96 -3.93
C GLU A 171 -10.65 -12.35 -4.51
N GLU A 172 -11.39 -12.77 -5.53
CA GLU A 172 -11.16 -14.05 -6.23
C GLU A 172 -9.78 -14.13 -6.89
N ALA A 173 -9.33 -13.04 -7.49
CA ALA A 173 -8.00 -12.95 -8.10
C ALA A 173 -6.90 -12.98 -7.02
N LEU A 174 -7.10 -12.29 -5.90
CA LEU A 174 -6.19 -12.36 -4.75
C LEU A 174 -6.15 -13.74 -4.11
N LEU A 175 -7.30 -14.42 -4.00
CA LEU A 175 -7.39 -15.78 -3.51
C LEU A 175 -6.62 -16.76 -4.41
N SER A 176 -6.76 -16.62 -5.74
CA SER A 176 -6.03 -17.44 -6.71
C SER A 176 -4.52 -17.22 -6.62
N TYR A 177 -4.09 -15.98 -6.39
CA TYR A 177 -2.69 -15.64 -6.14
C TYR A 177 -2.19 -16.28 -4.84
N ALA A 178 -2.93 -16.13 -3.73
CA ALA A 178 -2.54 -16.69 -2.44
C ALA A 178 -2.40 -18.22 -2.49
N LYS A 179 -3.34 -18.92 -3.11
CA LYS A 179 -3.28 -20.39 -3.29
C LYS A 179 -2.10 -20.88 -4.13
N LYS A 180 -1.62 -20.05 -5.06
CA LYS A 180 -0.49 -20.38 -5.92
C LYS A 180 0.87 -20.14 -5.25
N GLU A 181 0.98 -19.07 -4.47
CA GLU A 181 2.24 -18.60 -3.88
C GLU A 181 2.42 -19.05 -2.41
N VAL A 182 1.30 -19.29 -1.70
CA VAL A 182 1.30 -19.65 -0.28
C VAL A 182 0.63 -21.00 -0.14
N LEU A 183 1.38 -22.01 0.35
CA LEU A 183 0.84 -23.30 0.73
C LEU A 183 0.06 -23.13 2.05
N CYS A 184 -1.25 -22.89 1.96
CA CYS A 184 -2.09 -22.74 3.13
C CYS A 184 -2.36 -24.11 3.77
N SER A 185 -1.93 -24.31 5.02
CA SER A 185 -2.42 -25.35 5.90
C SER A 185 -3.86 -25.02 6.38
N SER A 186 -4.61 -26.02 6.82
CA SER A 186 -5.99 -25.82 7.29
C SER A 186 -6.14 -24.79 8.42
N ASP A 187 -5.09 -24.62 9.24
CA ASP A 187 -5.09 -23.68 10.38
C ASP A 187 -4.88 -22.20 9.93
N GLU A 188 -4.57 -21.97 8.65
CA GLU A 188 -4.32 -20.63 8.08
C GLU A 188 -5.54 -20.05 7.32
N GLU A 189 -6.66 -20.78 7.25
CA GLU A 189 -7.82 -20.34 6.47
C GLU A 189 -8.44 -19.03 7.01
N GLU A 190 -8.51 -18.88 8.33
CA GLU A 190 -9.01 -17.65 8.95
C GLU A 190 -8.07 -16.46 8.72
N LYS A 191 -6.76 -16.70 8.83
CA LYS A 191 -5.72 -15.72 8.52
C LYS A 191 -5.77 -15.32 7.04
N LEU A 192 -6.00 -16.28 6.15
CA LEU A 192 -6.14 -16.01 4.72
C LEU A 192 -7.39 -15.15 4.42
N ARG A 193 -8.54 -15.48 5.00
CA ARG A 193 -9.78 -14.68 4.85
C ARG A 193 -9.56 -13.24 5.37
N PHE A 194 -8.95 -13.10 6.54
CA PHE A 194 -8.56 -11.79 7.07
C PHE A 194 -7.65 -11.04 6.09
N ALA A 195 -6.57 -11.67 5.61
CA ALA A 195 -5.61 -11.06 4.71
C ALA A 195 -6.25 -10.63 3.38
N LEU A 196 -7.15 -11.43 2.82
CA LEU A 196 -7.90 -11.10 1.60
C LEU A 196 -8.78 -9.87 1.78
N ARG A 197 -9.59 -9.82 2.83
CA ARG A 197 -10.46 -8.67 3.15
C ARG A 197 -9.63 -7.39 3.37
N MET A 198 -8.55 -7.51 4.14
CA MET A 198 -7.70 -6.37 4.48
C MET A 198 -6.80 -5.92 3.34
N ALA A 199 -6.53 -6.77 2.35
CA ALA A 199 -5.70 -6.43 1.21
C ALA A 199 -6.30 -5.30 0.35
N GLY A 200 -7.63 -5.20 0.27
CA GLY A 200 -8.29 -4.15 -0.49
C GLY A 200 -7.84 -4.11 -1.96
N GLY A 201 -7.70 -5.27 -2.61
CA GLY A 201 -7.25 -5.36 -3.99
C GLY A 201 -5.73 -5.27 -4.18
N SER A 202 -4.93 -5.25 -3.09
CA SER A 202 -3.48 -5.07 -3.12
C SER A 202 -2.72 -6.38 -2.84
N ILE A 203 -2.04 -6.93 -3.83
CA ILE A 203 -1.18 -8.11 -3.68
C ILE A 203 -0.05 -7.86 -2.68
N GLY A 204 0.58 -6.68 -2.71
CA GLY A 204 1.68 -6.35 -1.80
C GLY A 204 1.22 -6.27 -0.34
N LYS A 205 -0.01 -5.82 -0.09
CA LYS A 205 -0.60 -5.82 1.25
C LYS A 205 -0.99 -7.25 1.66
N LEU A 206 -1.61 -8.01 0.75
CA LEU A 206 -1.93 -9.42 0.98
C LEU A 206 -0.68 -10.21 1.38
N ARG A 207 0.39 -10.08 0.61
CA ARG A 207 1.65 -10.79 0.87
C ARG A 207 2.23 -10.44 2.24
N ARG A 208 2.31 -9.16 2.60
CA ARG A 208 2.77 -8.75 3.94
C ARG A 208 1.94 -9.34 5.08
N LEU A 209 0.62 -9.37 4.92
CA LEU A 209 -0.28 -9.96 5.91
C LEU A 209 -0.12 -11.47 6.03
N LEU A 210 0.23 -12.17 4.95
CA LEU A 210 0.48 -13.62 4.93
C LEU A 210 1.89 -13.97 5.40
N ASP A 211 2.93 -13.24 4.96
CA ASP A 211 4.35 -13.53 5.21
C ASP A 211 4.77 -13.29 6.68
N GLY A 212 3.90 -12.75 7.53
CA GLY A 212 4.16 -12.80 8.97
C GLY A 212 4.30 -11.48 9.70
N GLU A 213 3.59 -10.44 9.36
CA GLU A 213 3.28 -9.43 10.38
C GLU A 213 2.27 -10.03 11.37
N GLN A 214 2.77 -10.96 12.22
CA GLN A 214 2.00 -11.53 13.34
C GLN A 214 1.36 -10.43 14.19
N SER A 215 1.97 -9.24 14.22
CA SER A 215 1.47 -8.06 14.91
C SER A 215 0.16 -7.54 14.30
N GLU A 216 -0.01 -7.49 12.97
CA GLU A 216 -1.22 -6.98 12.33
C GLU A 216 -2.42 -7.91 12.52
N TYR A 217 -2.22 -9.23 12.33
CA TYR A 217 -3.28 -10.21 12.59
C TYR A 217 -3.67 -10.26 14.07
N ALA A 218 -2.68 -10.19 14.98
CA ALA A 218 -2.91 -10.11 16.41
C ALA A 218 -3.65 -8.81 16.80
N ALA A 219 -3.34 -7.67 16.16
CA ALA A 219 -4.06 -6.42 16.36
C ALA A 219 -5.54 -6.52 15.95
N TYR A 220 -5.80 -7.14 14.79
CA TYR A 220 -7.15 -7.43 14.31
C TYR A 220 -7.94 -8.28 15.31
N LEU A 221 -7.37 -9.42 15.74
CA LEU A 221 -8.02 -10.31 16.70
C LEU A 221 -8.29 -9.60 18.04
N THR A 222 -7.35 -8.79 18.50
CA THR A 222 -7.48 -8.02 19.74
C THR A 222 -8.57 -6.95 19.61
N ALA A 223 -8.63 -6.23 18.50
CA ALA A 223 -9.70 -5.25 18.25
C ALA A 223 -11.08 -5.92 18.23
N LYS A 224 -11.21 -7.04 17.51
CA LYS A 224 -12.45 -7.85 17.48
C LYS A 224 -12.86 -8.31 18.88
N LYS A 225 -11.90 -8.85 19.66
CA LYS A 225 -12.13 -9.29 21.05
C LYS A 225 -12.60 -8.14 21.94
N LEU A 226 -11.99 -6.96 21.84
CA LEU A 226 -12.36 -5.78 22.64
C LEU A 226 -13.76 -5.28 22.31
N VAL A 227 -14.13 -5.21 21.03
CA VAL A 227 -15.47 -4.77 20.59
C VAL A 227 -16.53 -5.77 21.05
N MET A 228 -16.28 -7.09 20.91
CA MET A 228 -17.19 -8.12 21.42
C MET A 228 -17.32 -8.07 22.94
N ALA A 229 -16.20 -7.87 23.67
CA ALA A 229 -16.23 -7.72 25.13
C ALA A 229 -17.01 -6.49 25.60
N GLN A 230 -16.98 -5.40 24.82
CA GLN A 230 -17.85 -4.24 25.08
C GLN A 230 -19.33 -4.56 24.87
N ALA A 231 -19.68 -5.29 23.80
CA ALA A 231 -21.06 -5.70 23.52
C ALA A 231 -21.60 -6.62 24.63
N GLU A 232 -20.74 -7.44 25.21
CA GLU A 232 -21.06 -8.36 26.29
C GLU A 232 -20.66 -7.82 27.68
N LYS A 233 -20.76 -6.51 27.87
CA LYS A 233 -20.44 -5.84 29.14
C LYS A 233 -21.22 -6.50 30.31
N GLY A 234 -20.43 -6.99 31.30
CA GLY A 234 -20.93 -7.78 32.41
C GLY A 234 -20.54 -9.26 32.37
N ARG A 235 -20.12 -9.80 31.22
CA ARG A 235 -19.53 -11.13 31.12
C ARG A 235 -18.00 -11.11 31.24
N VAL A 236 -17.36 -10.00 30.80
CA VAL A 236 -15.90 -9.82 30.92
C VAL A 236 -15.60 -8.89 32.09
N PRO A 237 -14.71 -9.26 33.02
CA PRO A 237 -14.29 -8.37 34.11
C PRO A 237 -13.56 -7.15 33.59
N TYR A 238 -13.81 -6.00 34.20
CA TYR A 238 -13.17 -4.72 33.85
C TYR A 238 -11.63 -4.81 33.79
N PHE A 239 -11.03 -5.45 34.78
CA PHE A 239 -9.58 -5.62 34.83
C PHE A 239 -9.04 -6.44 33.65
N GLU A 240 -9.73 -7.49 33.23
CA GLU A 240 -9.35 -8.32 32.08
C GLU A 240 -9.44 -7.53 30.79
N PHE A 241 -10.47 -6.69 30.62
CA PHE A 241 -10.59 -5.79 29.47
C PHE A 241 -9.42 -4.82 29.39
N LEU A 242 -9.09 -4.13 30.49
CA LEU A 242 -7.94 -3.22 30.54
C LEU A 242 -6.62 -3.94 30.27
N LYS A 243 -6.44 -5.12 30.83
CA LYS A 243 -5.26 -5.95 30.63
C LYS A 243 -5.08 -6.30 29.15
N THR A 244 -6.16 -6.67 28.45
CA THR A 244 -6.11 -7.00 27.02
C THR A 244 -5.55 -5.84 26.19
N VAL A 245 -5.93 -4.59 26.49
CA VAL A 245 -5.40 -3.40 25.81
C VAL A 245 -3.92 -3.19 26.16
N SER A 246 -3.57 -3.29 27.46
CA SER A 246 -2.22 -3.00 27.96
C SER A 246 -1.21 -4.04 27.48
N ASP A 247 -1.57 -5.33 27.49
CA ASP A 247 -0.69 -6.43 27.05
C ASP A 247 -0.38 -6.34 25.55
N PHE A 248 -1.28 -5.74 24.77
CA PHE A 248 -1.09 -5.56 23.33
C PHE A 248 -0.26 -4.32 22.98
N ALA A 249 -0.32 -3.26 23.77
CA ALA A 249 0.38 -2.00 23.53
C ALA A 249 1.89 -2.07 23.89
N THR A 250 2.61 -3.05 23.33
CA THR A 250 4.04 -3.28 23.61
C THR A 250 4.95 -2.42 22.73
N THR A 251 4.55 -2.16 21.49
CA THR A 251 5.25 -1.27 20.54
C THR A 251 4.29 -0.25 19.97
N ARG A 252 4.85 0.85 19.46
CA ARG A 252 4.05 1.92 18.85
C ARG A 252 3.31 1.44 17.62
N GLU A 253 3.98 0.63 16.78
CA GLU A 253 3.39 0.06 15.56
C GLU A 253 2.22 -0.86 15.88
N ALA A 254 2.37 -1.77 16.85
CA ALA A 254 1.30 -2.66 17.27
C ALA A 254 0.09 -1.88 17.81
N PHE A 255 0.35 -0.85 18.63
CA PHE A 255 -0.71 -0.01 19.20
C PHE A 255 -1.44 0.82 18.14
N ASP A 256 -0.70 1.39 17.16
CA ASP A 256 -1.29 2.14 16.03
C ASP A 256 -2.14 1.24 15.14
N SER A 257 -1.70 -0.01 14.89
CA SER A 257 -2.50 -1.02 14.18
C SER A 257 -3.78 -1.36 14.94
N LEU A 258 -3.72 -1.57 16.26
CA LEU A 258 -4.90 -1.82 17.09
C LEU A 258 -5.91 -0.67 17.02
N LEU A 259 -5.44 0.57 17.15
CA LEU A 259 -6.29 1.78 17.04
C LEU A 259 -6.94 1.86 15.65
N SER A 260 -6.20 1.52 14.59
CA SER A 260 -6.71 1.52 13.22
C SER A 260 -7.85 0.51 13.04
N TYR A 261 -7.69 -0.70 13.58
CA TYR A 261 -8.75 -1.72 13.53
C TYR A 261 -9.96 -1.38 14.40
N LEU A 262 -9.77 -0.77 15.58
CA LEU A 262 -10.87 -0.29 16.40
C LEU A 262 -11.69 0.79 15.68
N LEU A 263 -11.02 1.76 15.03
CA LEU A 263 -11.70 2.79 14.25
C LEU A 263 -12.51 2.19 13.09
N THR A 264 -11.94 1.21 12.38
CA THR A 264 -12.66 0.49 11.31
C THR A 264 -13.86 -0.25 11.87
N ALA A 265 -13.71 -0.96 13.00
CA ALA A 265 -14.78 -1.69 13.66
C ALA A 265 -15.96 -0.79 14.01
N TYR A 266 -15.71 0.35 14.67
CA TYR A 266 -16.79 1.27 15.06
C TYR A 266 -17.41 1.97 13.85
N ALA A 267 -16.64 2.28 12.81
CA ALA A 267 -17.17 2.81 11.56
C ALA A 267 -18.09 1.79 10.86
N ASP A 268 -17.71 0.50 10.84
CA ASP A 268 -18.53 -0.57 10.26
C ASP A 268 -19.85 -0.75 11.03
N ILE A 269 -19.80 -0.76 12.37
CA ILE A 269 -20.98 -0.83 13.22
C ILE A 269 -21.88 0.39 13.00
N ALA A 270 -21.33 1.60 12.91
CA ALA A 270 -22.09 2.82 12.64
C ALA A 270 -22.79 2.76 11.27
N ARG A 271 -22.12 2.27 10.23
CA ARG A 271 -22.70 2.08 8.89
C ARG A 271 -23.81 1.04 8.90
N ALA A 272 -23.60 -0.12 9.53
CA ALA A 272 -24.58 -1.19 9.62
C ALA A 272 -25.87 -0.78 10.38
N ARG A 273 -25.81 0.25 11.22
CA ARG A 273 -27.00 0.82 11.87
C ARG A 273 -27.82 1.72 10.95
N SER A 274 -27.23 2.23 9.89
CA SER A 274 -27.83 3.24 9.01
C SER A 274 -28.16 2.72 7.61
N LEU A 275 -27.56 1.59 7.22
CA LEU A 275 -27.67 1.00 5.89
C LEU A 275 -28.04 -0.48 6.01
N ASP A 276 -28.89 -0.96 5.11
CA ASP A 276 -29.40 -2.35 5.13
C ASP A 276 -28.35 -3.39 4.70
N GLU A 277 -27.40 -3.01 3.85
CA GLU A 277 -26.32 -3.89 3.39
C GLU A 277 -24.98 -3.21 3.60
N VAL A 278 -24.19 -3.71 4.55
CA VAL A 278 -22.84 -3.24 4.83
C VAL A 278 -21.90 -4.45 4.87
N GLU A 279 -20.90 -4.44 4.01
CA GLU A 279 -19.76 -5.34 4.13
C GLU A 279 -18.77 -4.78 5.15
N SER A 280 -18.36 -5.63 6.10
CA SER A 280 -17.32 -5.29 7.08
C SER A 280 -16.04 -6.01 6.75
N ALA A 281 -14.92 -5.29 6.91
CA ALA A 281 -13.61 -5.89 6.81
C ALA A 281 -13.26 -6.75 8.05
N LEU A 282 -13.89 -6.47 9.21
CA LEU A 282 -13.56 -7.11 10.49
C LEU A 282 -14.54 -8.19 10.93
N PHE A 283 -15.83 -8.05 10.62
CA PHE A 283 -16.88 -8.92 11.15
C PHE A 283 -17.57 -9.71 10.05
N GLU A 284 -18.00 -10.93 10.38
CA GLU A 284 -18.97 -11.66 9.58
C GLU A 284 -20.33 -10.94 9.66
N LYS A 285 -21.19 -11.20 8.69
CA LYS A 285 -22.48 -10.48 8.57
C LYS A 285 -23.34 -10.60 9.84
N GLU A 286 -23.43 -11.80 10.39
CA GLU A 286 -24.21 -12.08 11.61
C GLU A 286 -23.60 -11.39 12.84
N GLU A 287 -22.27 -11.35 12.94
CA GLU A 287 -21.57 -10.64 14.03
C GLU A 287 -21.82 -9.13 13.96
N LEU A 288 -21.72 -8.56 12.73
CA LEU A 288 -21.94 -7.13 12.51
C LEU A 288 -23.39 -6.74 12.81
N GLU A 289 -24.37 -7.53 12.38
CA GLU A 289 -25.79 -7.31 12.70
C GLU A 289 -26.05 -7.39 14.21
N TYR A 290 -25.43 -8.34 14.91
CA TYR A 290 -25.52 -8.46 16.36
C TYR A 290 -24.96 -7.21 17.04
N LEU A 291 -23.76 -6.77 16.66
CA LEU A 291 -23.12 -5.57 17.23
C LEU A 291 -23.93 -4.31 16.93
N ALA A 292 -24.47 -4.18 15.72
CA ALA A 292 -25.32 -3.05 15.33
C ALA A 292 -26.62 -2.95 16.15
N ARG A 293 -27.16 -4.07 16.62
CA ARG A 293 -28.34 -4.10 17.51
C ARG A 293 -27.99 -3.71 18.95
N ILE A 294 -26.86 -4.20 19.46
CA ILE A 294 -26.48 -4.03 20.88
C ILE A 294 -25.93 -2.63 21.15
N PHE A 295 -25.05 -2.12 20.26
CA PHE A 295 -24.46 -0.81 20.47
C PHE A 295 -25.47 0.31 20.21
N ALA A 296 -25.67 1.18 21.20
CA ALA A 296 -26.35 2.46 20.97
C ALA A 296 -25.47 3.38 20.12
N THR A 297 -26.06 4.21 19.25
CA THR A 297 -25.31 5.14 18.37
C THR A 297 -24.32 6.01 19.16
N GLY A 298 -24.74 6.54 20.31
CA GLY A 298 -23.87 7.34 21.16
C GLY A 298 -22.68 6.57 21.73
N ALA A 299 -22.83 5.27 22.01
CA ALA A 299 -21.73 4.43 22.46
C ALA A 299 -20.70 4.19 21.35
N VAL A 300 -21.16 3.92 20.11
CA VAL A 300 -20.29 3.78 18.95
C VAL A 300 -19.48 5.04 18.72
N MET A 301 -20.13 6.20 18.72
CA MET A 301 -19.47 7.50 18.50
C MET A 301 -18.44 7.80 19.59
N ARG A 302 -18.79 7.62 20.88
CA ARG A 302 -17.82 7.81 21.98
C ARG A 302 -16.61 6.88 21.86
N SER A 303 -16.82 5.62 21.48
CA SER A 303 -15.74 4.65 21.30
C SER A 303 -14.84 5.03 20.11
N PHE A 304 -15.45 5.47 19.01
CA PHE A 304 -14.73 5.96 17.84
C PHE A 304 -13.88 7.19 18.18
N ASP A 305 -14.49 8.21 18.82
CA ASP A 305 -13.82 9.45 19.20
C ASP A 305 -12.66 9.19 20.17
N ALA A 306 -12.84 8.29 21.13
CA ALA A 306 -11.77 7.89 22.06
C ALA A 306 -10.58 7.25 21.33
N ALA A 307 -10.84 6.30 20.43
CA ALA A 307 -9.79 5.66 19.65
C ALA A 307 -9.09 6.65 18.71
N ASN A 308 -9.85 7.55 18.07
CA ASN A 308 -9.32 8.55 17.15
C ASN A 308 -8.46 9.60 17.85
N SER A 309 -8.92 10.12 19.00
CA SER A 309 -8.14 11.08 19.80
C SER A 309 -6.79 10.50 20.20
N ILE A 310 -6.79 9.27 20.73
CA ILE A 310 -5.54 8.60 21.12
C ILE A 310 -4.64 8.34 19.92
N LYS A 311 -5.21 7.98 18.74
CA LYS A 311 -4.45 7.79 17.52
C LYS A 311 -3.79 9.07 17.02
N ASP A 312 -4.46 10.21 17.16
CA ASP A 312 -3.85 11.50 16.82
C ASP A 312 -2.71 11.85 17.78
N ASP A 313 -2.86 11.53 19.07
CA ASP A 313 -1.82 11.73 20.08
C ASP A 313 -0.60 10.82 19.86
N THR A 314 -0.77 9.61 19.29
CA THR A 314 0.38 8.72 18.99
C THR A 314 1.36 9.31 17.98
N ARG A 315 0.98 10.33 17.21
CA ARG A 315 1.89 11.09 16.34
C ARG A 315 2.96 11.86 17.11
N PHE A 316 2.72 12.12 18.39
CA PHE A 316 3.65 12.76 19.31
C PHE A 316 4.32 11.69 20.20
N ASN A 317 5.39 12.08 20.90
CA ASN A 317 6.13 11.13 21.74
C ASN A 317 5.40 10.90 23.07
N ILE A 318 4.41 9.98 23.09
CA ILE A 318 3.56 9.68 24.23
C ILE A 318 4.00 8.42 24.99
N ASN A 319 3.60 8.32 26.24
CA ASN A 319 3.75 7.11 27.04
C ASN A 319 2.70 6.06 26.62
N LEU A 320 3.12 4.99 25.93
CA LEU A 320 2.26 3.94 25.42
C LEU A 320 1.39 3.29 26.51
N SER A 321 1.96 2.99 27.67
CA SER A 321 1.25 2.35 28.77
C SER A 321 0.11 3.24 29.31
N LEU A 322 0.35 4.55 29.40
CA LEU A 322 -0.68 5.52 29.80
C LEU A 322 -1.77 5.61 28.74
N SER A 323 -1.40 5.69 27.47
CA SER A 323 -2.38 5.77 26.37
C SER A 323 -3.22 4.51 26.25
N ALA A 324 -2.63 3.33 26.47
CA ALA A 324 -3.35 2.06 26.50
C ALA A 324 -4.36 2.01 27.67
N ALA A 325 -3.96 2.47 28.86
CA ALA A 325 -4.87 2.55 30.00
C ALA A 325 -6.03 3.54 29.75
N MET A 326 -5.73 4.72 29.18
CA MET A 326 -6.75 5.72 28.81
C MET A 326 -7.71 5.16 27.75
N LEU A 327 -7.20 4.48 26.72
CA LEU A 327 -8.03 3.80 25.71
C LEU A 327 -8.97 2.79 26.37
N GLY A 328 -8.43 1.87 27.16
CA GLY A 328 -9.24 0.85 27.83
C GLY A 328 -10.34 1.42 28.72
N MET A 329 -10.02 2.44 29.53
CA MET A 329 -11.01 3.14 30.34
C MET A 329 -12.08 3.86 29.51
N ALA A 330 -11.68 4.57 28.46
CA ALA A 330 -12.60 5.31 27.60
C ALA A 330 -13.56 4.35 26.87
N LEU A 331 -13.03 3.26 26.29
CA LEU A 331 -13.83 2.24 25.61
C LEU A 331 -14.81 1.56 26.57
N TRP A 332 -14.36 1.20 27.77
CA TRP A 332 -15.24 0.58 28.77
C TRP A 332 -16.40 1.50 29.19
N ASN A 333 -16.12 2.78 29.39
CA ASN A 333 -17.10 3.76 29.78
C ASN A 333 -18.04 4.20 28.65
N ALA A 334 -17.63 4.02 27.41
CA ALA A 334 -18.42 4.40 26.24
C ALA A 334 -19.76 3.64 26.14
N VAL A 335 -19.84 2.44 26.71
CA VAL A 335 -21.02 1.54 26.66
C VAL A 335 -21.83 1.60 27.96
N SER A 336 -21.52 2.52 28.86
CA SER A 336 -22.25 2.73 30.13
C SER A 336 -23.47 3.57 29.91
#